data_58cd86e5009e65a5d02b0f50cc07d238
#
_entry.id   58cd86e5009e65a5d02b0f50cc07d238
#
_cell.length_a   1.000
_cell.length_b   1.000
_cell.length_c   1.000
_cell.angle_alpha   90.00
_cell.angle_beta   90.00
_cell.angle_gamma   90.00
#
_symmetry.space_group_name_H-M   'P 1'
#
loop_
_entity.id
_entity.type
_entity.pdbx_description
1 polymer ?
#
loop_
_entity_poly.entity_id
_entity_poly.type
_entity_poly.pdbx_seq_one_letter_code
_entity_poly.pdbx_strand_id
1 'polypeptide(L)'
;MKTRLKLSVAGAAALAAASVVTTVAAWAVGGDAAIAGTVSGTFYRDPNSQVMRWLAANPNDSRAGVIRDRIGSQPQGRWFASANTSTLTADVSAYVGGAAAAGQIPLLIAYAIPNRDCGGASAGGAADFNAYRTWVQNFAAGLGGRTAMVLLEPDSLALQTCLSGSQVTERDNAIAQAVTTIKQADANAKVYLDAGHSAWNSAGDQAGRLVAAGVRNADGFYSNVSNFRTTADEINFGRNVLNAIGSANLHQVIDTSRNGNGPLGSEWCDPSGRAIGRAPTTNTGESTVDAFVWAKPPGEADGCAAAAGTFVPDLAYQLAINAGPLPSQTASPTPSASPTPTPTPTSTPTPTPTPTRSTNPGSGCGVQYKIDSQWNNGFTATVTITNRGPAVNGWTLTFAFAGNQHITNAWNGAATQTGSAVAVKDGGWNASIATGASTSFGFQATYSGANAAPATFSLNGTGCS
;
A
#
# COMPACT_ATOMS: atom_id res chain seq x y z
N MET A 1 -48.45 -47.12 43.64
CA MET A 1 -47.69 -48.35 43.86
C MET A 1 -46.24 -48.10 43.55
N LYS A 2 -45.38 -48.27 44.53
CA LYS A 2 -43.96 -47.99 44.51
C LYS A 2 -43.21 -49.19 43.92
N THR A 3 -42.22 -48.93 43.06
CA THR A 3 -41.12 -49.90 42.94
C THR A 3 -39.83 -49.14 42.58
N ARG A 4 -38.88 -49.15 43.49
CA ARG A 4 -37.50 -48.65 43.33
C ARG A 4 -36.64 -49.77 42.77
N LEU A 5 -35.80 -49.44 41.81
CA LEU A 5 -34.71 -50.35 41.39
C LEU A 5 -33.37 -49.73 41.75
N LYS A 6 -32.58 -50.48 42.48
CA LYS A 6 -31.20 -50.13 42.89
C LYS A 6 -30.24 -50.55 41.77
N LEU A 7 -29.31 -49.69 41.41
CA LEU A 7 -28.21 -50.04 40.53
C LEU A 7 -26.90 -50.05 41.34
N SER A 8 -26.16 -51.13 41.22
CA SER A 8 -24.91 -51.38 41.87
C SER A 8 -23.74 -50.77 41.09
N VAL A 9 -22.81 -50.19 41.80
CA VAL A 9 -21.53 -49.67 41.27
C VAL A 9 -20.49 -50.80 41.27
N ALA A 10 -19.90 -51.03 40.09
CA ALA A 10 -18.68 -51.87 39.98
C ALA A 10 -17.51 -50.94 39.55
N GLY A 11 -16.54 -50.82 40.39
CA GLY A 11 -15.34 -50.04 40.12
C GLY A 11 -14.36 -50.84 39.27
N ALA A 12 -13.76 -50.20 38.29
CA ALA A 12 -12.54 -50.68 37.61
C ALA A 12 -11.44 -49.63 37.76
N ALA A 13 -10.38 -49.99 38.45
CA ALA A 13 -9.17 -49.21 38.59
C ALA A 13 -8.32 -49.35 37.31
N ALA A 14 -8.05 -48.25 36.62
CA ALA A 14 -7.08 -48.23 35.53
C ALA A 14 -5.80 -47.53 36.01
N LEU A 15 -4.68 -48.23 35.97
CA LEU A 15 -3.36 -47.68 36.19
C LEU A 15 -2.97 -46.77 35.02
N ALA A 16 -2.70 -45.51 35.29
CA ALA A 16 -2.12 -44.58 34.33
C ALA A 16 -0.58 -44.63 34.42
N ALA A 17 0.05 -45.11 33.38
CA ALA A 17 1.51 -44.97 33.19
C ALA A 17 1.80 -43.56 32.67
N ALA A 18 2.53 -42.77 33.47
CA ALA A 18 2.99 -41.43 33.06
C ALA A 18 4.23 -41.54 32.18
N SER A 19 4.09 -41.27 30.90
CA SER A 19 5.24 -41.09 30.00
C SER A 19 5.68 -39.62 30.08
N VAL A 20 6.89 -39.38 30.58
CA VAL A 20 7.55 -38.08 30.56
C VAL A 20 8.05 -37.83 29.15
N VAL A 21 7.37 -36.95 28.42
CA VAL A 21 7.86 -36.43 27.15
C VAL A 21 8.69 -35.16 27.44
N THR A 22 10.01 -35.28 27.34
CA THR A 22 10.92 -34.14 27.34
C THR A 22 10.79 -33.40 26.02
N THR A 23 10.09 -32.28 26.01
CA THR A 23 10.08 -31.34 24.87
C THR A 23 11.39 -30.56 24.85
N VAL A 24 12.25 -30.86 23.89
CA VAL A 24 13.37 -29.99 23.52
C VAL A 24 12.78 -28.75 22.84
N ALA A 25 12.85 -27.61 23.50
CA ALA A 25 12.51 -26.34 22.91
C ALA A 25 13.56 -25.99 21.84
N ALA A 26 13.22 -26.16 20.58
CA ALA A 26 13.98 -25.60 19.48
C ALA A 26 13.76 -24.06 19.49
N TRP A 27 14.83 -23.34 19.78
CA TRP A 27 14.86 -21.90 19.61
C TRP A 27 14.78 -21.60 18.10
N ALA A 28 13.60 -21.26 17.62
CA ALA A 28 13.43 -20.71 16.29
C ALA A 28 14.11 -19.32 16.29
N VAL A 29 15.14 -19.20 15.46
CA VAL A 29 15.73 -17.90 15.12
C VAL A 29 14.60 -17.09 14.49
N GLY A 30 14.18 -16.01 15.19
CA GLY A 30 13.14 -15.12 14.70
C GLY A 30 13.58 -14.44 13.41
N GLY A 31 13.07 -14.91 12.28
CA GLY A 31 12.94 -14.07 11.12
C GLY A 31 11.92 -12.99 11.47
N ASP A 32 12.19 -11.74 11.11
CA ASP A 32 11.27 -10.63 11.27
C ASP A 32 9.91 -11.05 10.71
N ALA A 33 8.93 -11.27 11.60
CA ALA A 33 7.56 -11.46 11.19
C ALA A 33 7.14 -10.14 10.52
N ALA A 34 6.99 -10.14 9.21
CA ALA A 34 6.38 -9.05 8.50
C ALA A 34 5.06 -8.73 9.22
N ILE A 35 4.88 -7.46 9.61
CA ILE A 35 3.61 -7.01 10.19
C ILE A 35 2.59 -7.12 9.05
N ALA A 36 1.86 -8.22 9.04
CA ALA A 36 0.84 -8.48 8.05
C ALA A 36 -0.44 -7.77 8.51
N GLY A 37 -1.04 -7.00 7.61
CA GLY A 37 -2.42 -6.53 7.75
C GLY A 37 -3.40 -7.72 7.81
N THR A 38 -4.69 -7.44 7.95
CA THR A 38 -5.75 -8.48 8.04
C THR A 38 -5.99 -9.20 6.71
N VAL A 39 -5.38 -8.71 5.62
CA VAL A 39 -5.47 -9.26 4.26
C VAL A 39 -4.09 -9.78 3.84
N SER A 40 -4.03 -11.00 3.31
CA SER A 40 -2.80 -11.57 2.79
C SER A 40 -3.04 -12.27 1.45
N GLY A 41 -2.16 -12.07 0.48
CA GLY A 41 -2.24 -12.66 -0.85
C GLY A 41 -1.83 -11.70 -1.95
N THR A 42 -1.89 -12.15 -3.19
CA THR A 42 -1.60 -11.34 -4.38
C THR A 42 -2.90 -10.87 -5.02
N PHE A 43 -2.91 -9.64 -5.51
CA PHE A 43 -4.07 -9.09 -6.23
C PHE A 43 -4.20 -9.69 -7.63
N TYR A 44 -5.45 -9.78 -8.09
CA TYR A 44 -5.78 -10.31 -9.41
C TYR A 44 -5.44 -9.34 -10.51
N ARG A 45 -4.62 -9.82 -11.45
CA ARG A 45 -4.32 -9.12 -12.69
C ARG A 45 -5.31 -9.56 -13.77
N ASP A 46 -6.31 -8.73 -14.02
CA ASP A 46 -7.34 -9.00 -15.03
C ASP A 46 -6.75 -8.98 -16.44
N PRO A 47 -6.73 -10.11 -17.18
CA PRO A 47 -6.25 -10.15 -18.56
C PRO A 47 -7.15 -9.34 -19.52
N ASN A 48 -8.34 -8.96 -19.06
CA ASN A 48 -9.32 -8.20 -19.85
C ASN A 48 -9.39 -6.72 -19.42
N SER A 49 -8.43 -6.21 -18.61
CA SER A 49 -8.35 -4.78 -18.29
C SER A 49 -8.17 -3.93 -19.55
N GLN A 50 -8.51 -2.64 -19.50
CA GLN A 50 -8.40 -1.76 -20.68
C GLN A 50 -6.96 -1.69 -21.20
N VAL A 51 -5.97 -1.59 -20.31
CA VAL A 51 -4.56 -1.60 -20.71
C VAL A 51 -4.16 -2.90 -21.40
N MET A 52 -4.65 -4.06 -20.92
CA MET A 52 -4.32 -5.36 -21.54
C MET A 52 -4.96 -5.50 -22.91
N ARG A 53 -6.22 -5.05 -23.09
CA ARG A 53 -6.86 -5.01 -24.41
C ARG A 53 -6.13 -4.08 -25.36
N TRP A 54 -5.71 -2.90 -24.89
CA TRP A 54 -4.95 -1.97 -25.72
C TRP A 54 -3.60 -2.58 -26.16
N LEU A 55 -2.87 -3.20 -25.23
CA LEU A 55 -1.59 -3.88 -25.55
C LEU A 55 -1.76 -5.00 -26.58
N ALA A 56 -2.83 -5.78 -26.47
CA ALA A 56 -3.14 -6.84 -27.43
C ALA A 56 -3.47 -6.29 -28.84
N ALA A 57 -4.16 -5.17 -28.89
CA ALA A 57 -4.55 -4.51 -30.16
C ALA A 57 -3.40 -3.69 -30.80
N ASN A 58 -2.38 -3.28 -30.01
CA ASN A 58 -1.33 -2.37 -30.45
C ASN A 58 0.10 -2.91 -30.12
N PRO A 59 0.45 -4.13 -30.55
CA PRO A 59 1.72 -4.78 -30.15
C PRO A 59 2.97 -4.06 -30.66
N ASN A 60 2.86 -3.29 -31.75
CA ASN A 60 3.95 -2.58 -32.41
C ASN A 60 3.99 -1.06 -32.05
N ASP A 61 3.12 -0.58 -31.17
CA ASP A 61 3.18 0.81 -30.69
C ASP A 61 4.47 1.02 -29.88
N SER A 62 5.17 2.11 -30.13
CA SER A 62 6.46 2.40 -29.48
C SER A 62 6.36 2.50 -27.95
N ARG A 63 5.17 2.81 -27.40
CA ARG A 63 4.87 2.89 -25.97
C ARG A 63 4.55 1.52 -25.35
N ALA A 64 4.17 0.53 -26.18
CA ALA A 64 3.62 -0.75 -25.71
C ALA A 64 4.57 -1.51 -24.78
N GLY A 65 5.88 -1.49 -25.04
CA GLY A 65 6.89 -2.12 -24.19
C GLY A 65 6.85 -1.57 -22.76
N VAL A 66 6.97 -0.25 -22.63
CA VAL A 66 6.99 0.43 -21.33
C VAL A 66 5.66 0.26 -20.59
N ILE A 67 4.53 0.43 -21.29
CA ILE A 67 3.19 0.27 -20.69
C ILE A 67 2.98 -1.16 -20.21
N ARG A 68 3.40 -2.17 -20.98
CA ARG A 68 3.31 -3.60 -20.59
C ARG A 68 4.09 -3.87 -19.32
N ASP A 69 5.37 -3.46 -19.31
CA ASP A 69 6.30 -3.84 -18.26
C ASP A 69 6.02 -3.12 -16.94
N ARG A 70 5.45 -1.90 -16.99
CA ARG A 70 5.24 -1.07 -15.82
C ARG A 70 3.80 -0.99 -15.33
N ILE A 71 2.83 -1.12 -16.23
CA ILE A 71 1.40 -0.97 -15.91
C ILE A 71 0.65 -2.28 -16.17
N GLY A 72 0.76 -2.85 -17.36
CA GLY A 72 0.08 -4.09 -17.73
C GLY A 72 0.52 -5.32 -16.94
N SER A 73 1.74 -5.29 -16.35
CA SER A 73 2.25 -6.33 -15.45
C SER A 73 1.65 -6.27 -14.05
N GLN A 74 1.00 -5.15 -13.67
CA GLN A 74 0.48 -4.94 -12.32
C GLN A 74 -1.03 -5.18 -12.25
N PRO A 75 -1.55 -5.69 -11.11
CA PRO A 75 -2.98 -5.78 -10.87
C PRO A 75 -3.59 -4.39 -10.72
N GLN A 76 -4.84 -4.24 -11.18
CA GLN A 76 -5.59 -2.98 -11.13
C GLN A 76 -7.03 -3.25 -10.69
N GLY A 77 -7.66 -2.25 -10.10
CA GLY A 77 -9.06 -2.32 -9.72
C GLY A 77 -10.00 -2.36 -10.92
N ARG A 78 -11.07 -3.13 -10.80
CA ARG A 78 -12.17 -3.12 -11.77
C ARG A 78 -13.33 -2.28 -11.23
N TRP A 79 -13.69 -1.25 -12.00
CA TRP A 79 -14.78 -0.35 -11.66
C TRP A 79 -16.12 -0.91 -12.15
N PHE A 80 -17.09 -0.95 -11.24
CA PHE A 80 -18.49 -1.26 -11.51
C PHE A 80 -19.26 0.05 -11.35
N ALA A 81 -19.37 0.81 -12.42
CA ALA A 81 -19.86 2.20 -12.42
C ALA A 81 -21.14 2.40 -13.23
N SER A 82 -21.64 1.35 -13.89
CA SER A 82 -22.93 1.39 -14.60
C SER A 82 -24.09 1.22 -13.63
N ALA A 83 -25.09 2.09 -13.73
CA ALA A 83 -26.34 1.95 -12.99
C ALA A 83 -27.23 0.82 -13.52
N ASN A 84 -26.93 0.27 -14.72
CA ASN A 84 -27.64 -0.87 -15.29
C ASN A 84 -27.32 -2.15 -14.50
N THR A 85 -28.35 -2.80 -14.00
CA THR A 85 -28.25 -4.03 -13.19
C THR A 85 -28.40 -5.32 -13.98
N SER A 86 -28.75 -5.25 -15.28
CA SER A 86 -29.12 -6.44 -16.07
C SER A 86 -28.00 -7.47 -16.18
N THR A 87 -26.74 -7.04 -16.24
CA THR A 87 -25.56 -7.93 -16.32
C THR A 87 -24.71 -7.91 -15.06
N LEU A 88 -24.98 -7.01 -14.10
CA LEU A 88 -24.11 -6.71 -12.98
C LEU A 88 -23.67 -7.94 -12.18
N THR A 89 -24.63 -8.79 -11.79
CA THR A 89 -24.35 -10.03 -11.04
C THR A 89 -23.43 -10.97 -11.83
N ALA A 90 -23.67 -11.13 -13.13
CA ALA A 90 -22.85 -11.97 -14.00
C ALA A 90 -21.42 -11.37 -14.17
N ASP A 91 -21.32 -10.04 -14.36
CA ASP A 91 -20.06 -9.34 -14.55
C ASP A 91 -19.18 -9.40 -13.29
N VAL A 92 -19.78 -9.21 -12.10
CA VAL A 92 -19.10 -9.37 -10.82
C VAL A 92 -18.65 -10.82 -10.64
N SER A 93 -19.56 -11.78 -10.86
CA SER A 93 -19.26 -13.21 -10.70
C SER A 93 -18.17 -13.69 -11.64
N ALA A 94 -18.14 -13.22 -12.89
CA ALA A 94 -17.09 -13.54 -13.84
C ALA A 94 -15.72 -13.01 -13.38
N TYR A 95 -15.67 -11.77 -12.89
CA TYR A 95 -14.42 -11.16 -12.42
C TYR A 95 -13.87 -11.85 -11.17
N VAL A 96 -14.73 -12.05 -10.15
CA VAL A 96 -14.34 -12.73 -8.89
C VAL A 96 -14.02 -14.21 -9.16
N GLY A 97 -14.74 -14.86 -10.09
CA GLY A 97 -14.47 -16.23 -10.52
C GLY A 97 -13.11 -16.39 -11.20
N GLY A 98 -12.74 -15.45 -12.07
CA GLY A 98 -11.40 -15.40 -12.68
C GLY A 98 -10.29 -15.23 -11.66
N ALA A 99 -10.47 -14.36 -10.69
CA ALA A 99 -9.53 -14.16 -9.58
C ALA A 99 -9.39 -15.42 -8.71
N ALA A 100 -10.51 -16.04 -8.35
CA ALA A 100 -10.51 -17.27 -7.56
C ALA A 100 -9.81 -18.42 -8.28
N ALA A 101 -10.03 -18.58 -9.60
CA ALA A 101 -9.33 -19.57 -10.40
C ALA A 101 -7.82 -19.34 -10.47
N ALA A 102 -7.38 -18.07 -10.35
CA ALA A 102 -5.97 -17.70 -10.27
C ALA A 102 -5.38 -17.76 -8.85
N GLY A 103 -6.19 -18.04 -7.82
CA GLY A 103 -5.76 -17.97 -6.41
C GLY A 103 -5.38 -16.56 -5.96
N GLN A 104 -6.02 -15.53 -6.55
CA GLN A 104 -5.69 -14.12 -6.35
C GLN A 104 -6.90 -13.34 -5.78
N ILE A 105 -6.65 -12.19 -5.20
CA ILE A 105 -7.65 -11.32 -4.58
C ILE A 105 -8.14 -10.30 -5.63
N PRO A 106 -9.42 -10.32 -6.04
CA PRO A 106 -9.97 -9.30 -6.90
C PRO A 106 -10.16 -7.98 -6.14
N LEU A 107 -9.81 -6.88 -6.79
CA LEU A 107 -10.07 -5.51 -6.31
C LEU A 107 -11.25 -4.94 -7.09
N LEU A 108 -12.37 -4.72 -6.41
CA LEU A 108 -13.61 -4.19 -6.98
C LEU A 108 -13.86 -2.78 -6.48
N ILE A 109 -14.18 -1.86 -7.37
CA ILE A 109 -14.62 -0.51 -7.04
C ILE A 109 -16.12 -0.42 -7.38
N ALA A 110 -16.95 -0.35 -6.35
CA ALA A 110 -18.39 -0.12 -6.47
C ALA A 110 -18.64 1.38 -6.56
N TYR A 111 -19.23 1.86 -7.67
CA TYR A 111 -19.37 3.29 -7.92
C TYR A 111 -20.71 3.62 -8.60
N ALA A 112 -21.78 3.51 -7.85
CA ALA A 112 -23.15 3.66 -8.35
C ALA A 112 -24.08 4.47 -7.45
N ILE A 113 -23.57 5.17 -6.43
CA ILE A 113 -24.37 5.99 -5.52
C ILE A 113 -25.10 7.13 -6.27
N PRO A 114 -26.35 7.47 -5.91
CA PRO A 114 -27.06 8.64 -6.49
C PRO A 114 -26.28 9.94 -6.29
N ASN A 115 -26.36 10.85 -7.27
CA ASN A 115 -25.63 12.10 -7.30
C ASN A 115 -24.12 11.91 -7.11
N ARG A 116 -23.58 10.88 -7.74
CA ARG A 116 -22.15 10.58 -7.76
C ARG A 116 -21.34 11.79 -8.28
N ASP A 117 -20.19 12.05 -7.65
CA ASP A 117 -19.26 13.12 -8.00
C ASP A 117 -19.91 14.53 -7.98
N CYS A 118 -20.99 14.71 -7.22
CA CYS A 118 -21.74 15.98 -7.18
C CYS A 118 -22.04 16.58 -8.58
N GLY A 119 -22.17 15.74 -9.60
CA GLY A 119 -22.39 16.18 -10.98
C GLY A 119 -21.13 16.58 -11.73
N GLY A 120 -19.94 16.25 -11.24
CA GLY A 120 -18.64 16.51 -11.86
C GLY A 120 -18.32 15.64 -13.08
N ALA A 121 -17.03 15.43 -13.35
CA ALA A 121 -16.52 14.72 -14.54
C ALA A 121 -16.98 13.25 -14.62
N SER A 122 -17.24 12.60 -13.47
CA SER A 122 -17.77 11.25 -13.36
C SER A 122 -19.22 11.17 -12.86
N ALA A 123 -20.01 12.20 -13.14
CA ALA A 123 -21.42 12.27 -12.81
C ALA A 123 -22.20 10.99 -13.21
N GLY A 124 -23.26 10.67 -12.46
CA GLY A 124 -24.10 9.50 -12.72
C GLY A 124 -24.55 8.81 -11.44
N GLY A 125 -24.53 7.49 -11.46
CA GLY A 125 -25.04 6.63 -10.38
C GLY A 125 -26.47 6.17 -10.62
N ALA A 126 -27.04 5.49 -9.63
CA ALA A 126 -28.42 5.05 -9.62
C ALA A 126 -29.38 6.27 -9.56
N ALA A 127 -30.60 6.10 -10.08
CA ALA A 127 -31.59 7.17 -10.14
C ALA A 127 -32.01 7.68 -8.75
N ASP A 128 -32.06 6.78 -7.78
CA ASP A 128 -32.41 7.05 -6.38
C ASP A 128 -31.82 5.96 -5.46
N PHE A 129 -32.02 6.10 -4.15
CA PHE A 129 -31.50 5.13 -3.19
C PHE A 129 -32.22 3.79 -3.19
N ASN A 130 -33.45 3.66 -3.77
CA ASN A 130 -34.09 2.37 -3.97
C ASN A 130 -33.43 1.59 -5.10
N ALA A 131 -33.16 2.28 -6.21
CA ALA A 131 -32.38 1.73 -7.33
C ALA A 131 -30.97 1.35 -6.89
N TYR A 132 -30.33 2.18 -6.05
CA TYR A 132 -29.02 1.89 -5.48
C TYR A 132 -29.04 0.62 -4.60
N ARG A 133 -30.03 0.46 -3.72
CA ARG A 133 -30.16 -0.79 -2.93
C ARG A 133 -30.27 -2.02 -3.82
N THR A 134 -31.08 -1.95 -4.88
CA THR A 134 -31.18 -3.04 -5.86
C THR A 134 -29.86 -3.31 -6.55
N TRP A 135 -29.13 -2.26 -6.89
CA TRP A 135 -27.81 -2.36 -7.51
C TRP A 135 -26.81 -3.07 -6.56
N VAL A 136 -26.76 -2.66 -5.28
CA VAL A 136 -25.91 -3.28 -4.26
C VAL A 136 -26.24 -4.75 -4.03
N GLN A 137 -27.54 -5.12 -4.02
CA GLN A 137 -27.97 -6.52 -3.90
C GLN A 137 -27.45 -7.38 -5.08
N ASN A 138 -27.57 -6.88 -6.30
CA ASN A 138 -27.04 -7.56 -7.50
C ASN A 138 -25.52 -7.66 -7.49
N PHE A 139 -24.82 -6.59 -7.07
CA PHE A 139 -23.38 -6.58 -6.91
C PHE A 139 -22.93 -7.64 -5.88
N ALA A 140 -23.54 -7.62 -4.71
CA ALA A 140 -23.24 -8.54 -3.61
C ALA A 140 -23.53 -10.02 -3.98
N ALA A 141 -24.62 -10.28 -4.70
CA ALA A 141 -24.93 -11.62 -5.21
C ALA A 141 -23.86 -12.17 -6.16
N GLY A 142 -23.17 -11.29 -6.91
CA GLY A 142 -22.08 -11.67 -7.80
C GLY A 142 -20.80 -12.10 -7.09
N LEU A 143 -20.58 -11.72 -5.83
CA LEU A 143 -19.38 -12.09 -5.05
C LEU A 143 -19.34 -13.59 -4.75
N GLY A 144 -20.48 -14.19 -4.39
CA GLY A 144 -20.63 -15.64 -4.31
C GLY A 144 -19.81 -16.32 -3.22
N GLY A 145 -19.56 -15.67 -2.09
CA GLY A 145 -18.83 -16.21 -0.93
C GLY A 145 -17.31 -16.32 -1.15
N ARG A 146 -16.76 -15.61 -2.13
CA ARG A 146 -15.34 -15.67 -2.48
C ARG A 146 -14.55 -14.50 -1.86
N THR A 147 -13.28 -14.71 -1.57
CA THR A 147 -12.40 -13.60 -1.14
C THR A 147 -12.44 -12.46 -2.16
N ALA A 148 -12.72 -11.26 -1.70
CA ALA A 148 -12.75 -10.05 -2.52
C ALA A 148 -12.38 -8.82 -1.67
N MET A 149 -11.76 -7.81 -2.29
CA MET A 149 -11.58 -6.49 -1.70
C MET A 149 -12.50 -5.51 -2.44
N VAL A 150 -13.38 -4.84 -1.71
CA VAL A 150 -14.37 -3.90 -2.24
C VAL A 150 -14.09 -2.51 -1.69
N LEU A 151 -13.80 -1.57 -2.59
CA LEU A 151 -13.77 -0.14 -2.30
C LEU A 151 -15.16 0.42 -2.66
N LEU A 152 -15.87 0.90 -1.65
CA LEU A 152 -17.28 1.27 -1.76
C LEU A 152 -17.41 2.78 -1.96
N GLU A 153 -17.92 3.18 -3.11
CA GLU A 153 -18.38 4.52 -3.48
C GLU A 153 -17.32 5.61 -3.30
N PRO A 154 -16.26 5.65 -4.14
CA PRO A 154 -15.30 6.75 -4.15
C PRO A 154 -15.97 8.12 -4.15
N ASP A 155 -15.35 9.08 -3.45
CA ASP A 155 -15.76 10.47 -3.25
C ASP A 155 -17.03 10.66 -2.40
N SER A 156 -17.81 9.61 -2.16
CA SER A 156 -19.16 9.72 -1.61
C SER A 156 -19.25 10.31 -0.21
N LEU A 157 -18.24 10.05 0.64
CA LEU A 157 -18.16 10.60 1.99
C LEU A 157 -17.25 11.83 2.07
N ALA A 158 -16.23 11.91 1.21
CA ALA A 158 -15.37 13.08 1.17
C ALA A 158 -16.04 14.29 0.50
N LEU A 159 -16.81 14.08 -0.57
CA LEU A 159 -17.50 15.11 -1.34
C LEU A 159 -19.00 15.14 -1.02
N GLN A 160 -19.39 16.01 -0.09
CA GLN A 160 -20.79 16.18 0.34
C GLN A 160 -21.29 17.62 0.12
N THR A 161 -20.51 18.49 -0.52
CA THR A 161 -20.81 19.92 -0.67
C THR A 161 -22.04 20.23 -1.51
N CYS A 162 -22.46 19.31 -2.37
CA CYS A 162 -23.67 19.43 -3.19
C CYS A 162 -24.94 18.92 -2.49
N LEU A 163 -24.84 18.42 -1.26
CA LEU A 163 -25.94 17.77 -0.54
C LEU A 163 -26.46 18.66 0.59
N SER A 164 -27.77 18.66 0.80
CA SER A 164 -28.39 19.15 2.03
C SER A 164 -28.10 18.19 3.19
N GLY A 165 -28.28 18.63 4.44
CA GLY A 165 -28.07 17.78 5.61
C GLY A 165 -28.93 16.50 5.62
N SER A 166 -30.17 16.56 5.12
CA SER A 166 -31.03 15.36 4.99
C SER A 166 -30.51 14.40 3.92
N GLN A 167 -29.97 14.91 2.81
CA GLN A 167 -29.38 14.08 1.75
C GLN A 167 -28.06 13.44 2.20
N VAL A 168 -27.26 14.14 3.03
CA VAL A 168 -26.07 13.57 3.67
C VAL A 168 -26.49 12.36 4.53
N THR A 169 -27.46 12.56 5.42
CA THR A 169 -27.96 11.45 6.29
C THR A 169 -28.49 10.28 5.49
N GLU A 170 -29.20 10.54 4.40
CA GLU A 170 -29.73 9.49 3.52
C GLU A 170 -28.61 8.72 2.81
N ARG A 171 -27.56 9.42 2.34
CA ARG A 171 -26.37 8.83 1.73
C ARG A 171 -25.61 7.97 2.73
N ASP A 172 -25.36 8.46 3.95
CA ASP A 172 -24.66 7.74 5.00
C ASP A 172 -25.39 6.45 5.36
N ASN A 173 -26.74 6.52 5.51
CA ASN A 173 -27.57 5.35 5.76
C ASN A 173 -27.52 4.34 4.58
N ALA A 174 -27.52 4.82 3.35
CA ALA A 174 -27.45 3.95 2.18
C ALA A 174 -26.10 3.22 2.10
N ILE A 175 -24.99 3.87 2.44
CA ILE A 175 -23.66 3.27 2.50
C ILE A 175 -23.60 2.24 3.63
N ALA A 176 -24.10 2.55 4.83
CA ALA A 176 -24.18 1.60 5.96
C ALA A 176 -24.99 0.34 5.60
N GLN A 177 -26.11 0.52 4.87
CA GLN A 177 -26.90 -0.60 4.36
C GLN A 177 -26.16 -1.40 3.29
N ALA A 178 -25.39 -0.74 2.41
CA ALA A 178 -24.57 -1.40 1.39
C ALA A 178 -23.49 -2.29 2.04
N VAL A 179 -22.78 -1.79 3.05
CA VAL A 179 -21.84 -2.61 3.85
C VAL A 179 -22.53 -3.84 4.41
N THR A 180 -23.68 -3.65 5.07
CA THR A 180 -24.45 -4.76 5.67
C THR A 180 -24.86 -5.78 4.61
N THR A 181 -25.37 -5.32 3.46
CA THR A 181 -25.81 -6.19 2.36
C THR A 181 -24.66 -7.01 1.80
N ILE A 182 -23.50 -6.38 1.56
CA ILE A 182 -22.32 -7.05 1.03
C ILE A 182 -21.80 -8.09 2.05
N LYS A 183 -21.65 -7.70 3.32
CA LYS A 183 -21.12 -8.61 4.37
C LYS A 183 -22.07 -9.76 4.69
N GLN A 184 -23.38 -9.59 4.55
CA GLN A 184 -24.37 -10.67 4.69
C GLN A 184 -24.35 -11.63 3.50
N ALA A 185 -24.16 -11.12 2.28
CA ALA A 185 -24.08 -11.96 1.08
C ALA A 185 -22.72 -12.67 0.99
N ASP A 186 -21.66 -12.04 1.48
CA ASP A 186 -20.30 -12.57 1.43
C ASP A 186 -19.48 -12.14 2.65
N ALA A 187 -19.35 -13.03 3.64
CA ALA A 187 -18.55 -12.78 4.84
C ALA A 187 -17.04 -12.72 4.57
N ASN A 188 -16.56 -13.23 3.42
CA ASN A 188 -15.15 -13.20 3.03
C ASN A 188 -14.78 -11.91 2.29
N ALA A 189 -15.76 -11.11 1.87
CA ALA A 189 -15.51 -9.80 1.27
C ALA A 189 -14.96 -8.82 2.31
N LYS A 190 -13.86 -8.15 1.97
CA LYS A 190 -13.29 -7.04 2.72
C LYS A 190 -13.81 -5.74 2.14
N VAL A 191 -14.51 -4.94 2.95
CA VAL A 191 -15.20 -3.73 2.51
C VAL A 191 -14.58 -2.50 3.16
N TYR A 192 -14.20 -1.53 2.34
CA TYR A 192 -13.58 -0.28 2.77
C TYR A 192 -14.38 0.91 2.26
N LEU A 193 -14.60 1.91 3.12
CA LEU A 193 -15.38 3.11 2.83
C LEU A 193 -14.47 4.26 2.38
N ASP A 194 -15.05 5.23 1.68
CA ASP A 194 -14.34 6.41 1.17
C ASP A 194 -13.84 7.33 2.28
N ALA A 195 -12.55 7.67 2.27
CA ALA A 195 -11.98 8.71 3.12
C ALA A 195 -11.37 9.88 2.32
N GLY A 196 -11.60 9.95 1.01
CA GLY A 196 -11.01 10.99 0.16
C GLY A 196 -9.48 10.91 0.15
N HIS A 197 -8.82 11.95 0.62
CA HIS A 197 -7.36 11.99 0.75
C HIS A 197 -6.90 13.02 1.80
N SER A 198 -5.63 12.94 2.21
CA SER A 198 -5.02 13.70 3.30
C SER A 198 -5.16 15.23 3.23
N ALA A 199 -5.44 15.79 2.07
CA ALA A 199 -5.61 17.24 1.90
C ALA A 199 -7.04 17.64 1.49
N TRP A 200 -8.03 16.77 1.70
CA TRP A 200 -9.43 17.07 1.38
C TRP A 200 -10.19 17.57 2.62
N ASN A 201 -10.41 16.68 3.58
CA ASN A 201 -11.05 16.99 4.86
C ASN A 201 -10.06 16.78 6.01
N SER A 202 -10.28 17.42 7.17
CA SER A 202 -9.49 17.08 8.34
C SER A 202 -9.74 15.61 8.75
N ALA A 203 -8.74 14.97 9.37
CA ALA A 203 -8.89 13.58 9.82
C ALA A 203 -10.06 13.40 10.80
N GLY A 204 -10.30 14.38 11.68
CA GLY A 204 -11.43 14.34 12.62
C GLY A 204 -12.79 14.46 11.94
N ASP A 205 -12.92 15.36 10.96
CA ASP A 205 -14.15 15.49 10.16
C ASP A 205 -14.43 14.23 9.34
N GLN A 206 -13.40 13.71 8.66
CA GLN A 206 -13.54 12.49 7.88
C GLN A 206 -13.87 11.27 8.74
N ALA A 207 -13.30 11.17 9.94
CA ALA A 207 -13.65 10.14 10.91
C ALA A 207 -15.14 10.21 11.32
N GLY A 208 -15.66 11.42 11.55
CA GLY A 208 -17.08 11.65 11.83
C GLY A 208 -17.99 11.14 10.70
N ARG A 209 -17.67 11.45 9.45
CA ARG A 209 -18.40 10.99 8.24
C ARG A 209 -18.36 9.47 8.10
N LEU A 210 -17.20 8.86 8.28
CA LEU A 210 -17.02 7.41 8.25
C LEU A 210 -17.86 6.71 9.34
N VAL A 211 -17.90 7.28 10.55
CA VAL A 211 -18.72 6.74 11.66
C VAL A 211 -20.19 6.85 11.33
N ALA A 212 -20.65 7.99 10.79
CA ALA A 212 -22.04 8.20 10.37
C ALA A 212 -22.45 7.18 9.27
N ALA A 213 -21.54 6.87 8.34
CA ALA A 213 -21.74 5.89 7.27
C ALA A 213 -21.51 4.43 7.72
N GLY A 214 -21.32 4.15 9.01
CA GLY A 214 -21.28 2.79 9.54
C GLY A 214 -19.96 2.05 9.34
N VAL A 215 -18.81 2.74 9.26
CA VAL A 215 -17.48 2.14 9.07
C VAL A 215 -17.15 1.05 10.08
N ARG A 216 -17.73 1.08 11.29
CA ARG A 216 -17.52 0.07 12.34
C ARG A 216 -18.03 -1.32 11.97
N ASN A 217 -18.89 -1.44 10.93
CA ASN A 217 -19.37 -2.69 10.37
C ASN A 217 -18.61 -3.12 9.09
N ALA A 218 -17.71 -2.27 8.61
CA ALA A 218 -16.80 -2.54 7.51
C ALA A 218 -15.44 -3.05 8.03
N ASP A 219 -14.49 -3.33 7.13
CA ASP A 219 -13.12 -3.70 7.48
C ASP A 219 -12.23 -2.46 7.64
N GLY A 220 -12.68 -1.31 7.18
CA GLY A 220 -11.96 -0.05 7.30
C GLY A 220 -12.37 0.99 6.26
N PHE A 221 -11.41 1.78 5.87
CA PHE A 221 -11.59 2.81 4.85
C PHE A 221 -10.41 2.83 3.87
N TYR A 222 -10.62 3.47 2.73
CA TYR A 222 -9.56 3.69 1.76
C TYR A 222 -9.35 5.19 1.50
N SER A 223 -8.17 5.53 0.97
CA SER A 223 -7.85 6.91 0.61
C SER A 223 -7.08 7.01 -0.70
N ASN A 224 -7.01 8.24 -1.24
CA ASN A 224 -6.23 8.64 -2.41
C ASN A 224 -6.73 8.07 -3.75
N VAL A 225 -7.92 7.45 -3.81
CA VAL A 225 -8.48 6.96 -5.07
C VAL A 225 -8.60 8.10 -6.07
N SER A 226 -8.12 7.88 -7.28
CA SER A 226 -8.05 8.88 -8.35
C SER A 226 -7.25 10.14 -8.00
N ASN A 227 -6.35 10.10 -6.99
CA ASN A 227 -5.59 11.25 -6.53
C ASN A 227 -4.07 10.96 -6.50
N PHE A 228 -3.28 11.93 -6.03
CA PHE A 228 -1.82 11.95 -6.19
C PHE A 228 -1.07 12.20 -4.88
N ARG A 229 -1.73 12.18 -3.70
CA ARG A 229 -1.08 12.44 -2.41
C ARG A 229 -0.04 11.37 -2.13
N THR A 230 1.06 11.77 -1.49
CA THR A 230 2.14 10.83 -1.23
C THR A 230 1.67 9.69 -0.32
N THR A 231 2.25 8.51 -0.49
CA THR A 231 1.92 7.36 0.37
C THR A 231 2.17 7.67 1.85
N ALA A 232 3.20 8.46 2.16
CA ALA A 232 3.52 8.86 3.54
C ALA A 232 2.43 9.78 4.13
N ASP A 233 1.94 10.75 3.37
CA ASP A 233 0.86 11.63 3.81
C ASP A 233 -0.42 10.84 4.08
N GLU A 234 -0.75 9.88 3.19
CA GLU A 234 -1.93 9.03 3.34
C GLU A 234 -1.83 8.09 4.53
N ILE A 235 -0.66 7.50 4.82
CA ILE A 235 -0.43 6.70 6.02
C ILE A 235 -0.65 7.55 7.29
N ASN A 236 -0.09 8.76 7.33
CA ASN A 236 -0.25 9.66 8.47
C ASN A 236 -1.71 10.11 8.64
N PHE A 237 -2.38 10.45 7.55
CA PHE A 237 -3.80 10.78 7.55
C PHE A 237 -4.64 9.61 8.09
N GLY A 238 -4.42 8.40 7.56
CA GLY A 238 -5.15 7.21 7.99
C GLY A 238 -4.97 6.88 9.46
N ARG A 239 -3.76 7.02 10.01
CA ARG A 239 -3.52 6.86 11.46
C ARG A 239 -4.33 7.87 12.28
N ASN A 240 -4.38 9.13 11.84
CA ASN A 240 -5.15 10.17 12.52
C ASN A 240 -6.66 9.90 12.43
N VAL A 241 -7.16 9.40 11.29
CA VAL A 241 -8.57 8.98 11.12
C VAL A 241 -8.88 7.80 12.05
N LEU A 242 -8.05 6.76 12.10
CA LEU A 242 -8.22 5.61 12.99
C LEU A 242 -8.23 6.02 14.45
N ASN A 243 -7.32 6.91 14.87
CA ASN A 243 -7.28 7.44 16.21
C ASN A 243 -8.57 8.21 16.56
N ALA A 244 -9.09 9.02 15.64
CA ALA A 244 -10.33 9.78 15.84
C ALA A 244 -11.58 8.87 15.89
N ILE A 245 -11.62 7.77 15.10
CA ILE A 245 -12.67 6.76 15.19
C ILE A 245 -12.59 5.98 16.50
N GLY A 246 -11.39 5.77 17.05
CA GLY A 246 -11.16 5.01 18.27
C GLY A 246 -11.44 3.52 18.13
N SER A 247 -11.05 2.89 17.01
CA SER A 247 -11.22 1.47 16.75
C SER A 247 -9.89 0.83 16.35
N ALA A 248 -9.50 -0.23 17.07
CA ALA A 248 -8.29 -1.00 16.79
C ALA A 248 -8.46 -2.06 15.68
N ASN A 249 -9.70 -2.31 15.24
CA ASN A 249 -10.03 -3.38 14.28
C ASN A 249 -10.24 -2.87 12.86
N LEU A 250 -10.14 -1.55 12.64
CA LEU A 250 -10.28 -0.94 11.32
C LEU A 250 -8.91 -0.67 10.73
N HIS A 251 -8.80 -0.85 9.42
CA HIS A 251 -7.56 -0.64 8.69
C HIS A 251 -7.77 0.27 7.49
N GLN A 252 -6.67 0.75 6.93
CA GLN A 252 -6.66 1.60 5.75
C GLN A 252 -6.23 0.79 4.51
N VAL A 253 -6.77 1.14 3.35
CA VAL A 253 -6.25 0.79 2.02
C VAL A 253 -5.87 2.09 1.32
N ILE A 254 -4.73 2.14 0.63
CA ILE A 254 -4.24 3.34 -0.05
C ILE A 254 -4.10 3.09 -1.54
N ASP A 255 -4.72 3.96 -2.35
CA ASP A 255 -4.44 3.98 -3.79
C ASP A 255 -3.09 4.64 -4.06
N THR A 256 -2.16 3.86 -4.60
CA THR A 256 -0.81 4.28 -4.95
C THR A 256 -0.57 4.33 -6.46
N SER A 257 -1.63 4.23 -7.25
CA SER A 257 -1.56 4.07 -8.71
C SER A 257 -0.82 5.21 -9.42
N ARG A 258 -0.96 6.46 -8.93
CA ARG A 258 -0.48 7.65 -9.63
C ARG A 258 0.28 8.62 -8.74
N ASN A 259 0.70 8.21 -7.56
CA ASN A 259 1.23 9.09 -6.52
C ASN A 259 2.76 9.11 -6.40
N GLY A 260 3.50 8.51 -7.35
CA GLY A 260 4.96 8.39 -7.28
C GLY A 260 5.70 9.72 -7.20
N ASN A 261 5.19 10.76 -7.87
CA ASN A 261 5.74 12.12 -7.85
C ASN A 261 4.95 13.08 -6.94
N GLY A 262 4.02 12.57 -6.15
CA GLY A 262 3.15 13.38 -5.31
C GLY A 262 2.19 14.28 -6.13
N PRO A 263 1.44 15.21 -5.50
CA PRO A 263 0.48 16.07 -6.16
C PRO A 263 1.15 17.23 -6.94
N LEU A 264 0.42 17.78 -7.92
CA LEU A 264 0.77 19.04 -8.59
C LEU A 264 -0.14 20.15 -8.04
N GLY A 265 0.22 20.72 -6.90
CA GLY A 265 -0.65 21.69 -6.23
C GLY A 265 -2.02 21.10 -5.92
N SER A 266 -3.09 21.74 -6.40
CA SER A 266 -4.48 21.30 -6.31
C SER A 266 -5.02 20.62 -7.58
N GLU A 267 -4.17 20.45 -8.60
CA GLU A 267 -4.57 19.84 -9.86
C GLU A 267 -4.91 18.36 -9.67
N TRP A 268 -6.13 17.97 -10.01
CA TRP A 268 -6.62 16.60 -9.86
C TRP A 268 -6.92 15.92 -11.20
N CYS A 269 -7.26 16.70 -12.23
CA CYS A 269 -7.78 16.20 -13.48
C CYS A 269 -6.66 15.99 -14.50
N ASP A 270 -6.21 14.76 -14.65
CA ASP A 270 -5.16 14.35 -15.59
C ASP A 270 -3.87 15.21 -15.54
N PRO A 271 -3.35 15.59 -14.35
CA PRO A 271 -2.19 16.48 -14.26
C PRO A 271 -0.94 15.87 -14.87
N SER A 272 -0.18 16.66 -15.60
CA SER A 272 1.08 16.24 -16.21
C SER A 272 2.18 15.98 -15.18
N GLY A 273 3.21 15.21 -15.56
CA GLY A 273 4.39 14.96 -14.72
C GLY A 273 4.13 14.04 -13.53
N ARG A 274 2.97 13.43 -13.42
CA ARG A 274 2.70 12.43 -12.38
C ARG A 274 3.35 11.09 -12.76
N ALA A 275 3.53 10.22 -11.76
CA ALA A 275 4.18 8.94 -11.92
C ALA A 275 3.36 7.85 -11.25
N ILE A 276 3.45 6.61 -11.75
CA ILE A 276 2.99 5.45 -10.99
C ILE A 276 3.74 5.39 -9.65
N GLY A 277 3.02 5.04 -8.60
CA GLY A 277 3.59 4.87 -7.26
C GLY A 277 3.95 3.42 -6.95
N ARG A 278 3.85 3.06 -5.67
CA ARG A 278 4.16 1.69 -5.19
C ARG A 278 3.27 0.66 -5.88
N ALA A 279 3.85 -0.46 -6.26
CA ALA A 279 3.10 -1.58 -6.82
C ALA A 279 2.07 -2.14 -5.82
N PRO A 280 0.93 -2.66 -6.29
CA PRO A 280 -0.08 -3.26 -5.44
C PRO A 280 0.47 -4.41 -4.60
N THR A 281 0.19 -4.38 -3.29
CA THR A 281 0.66 -5.39 -2.34
C THR A 281 -0.15 -5.39 -1.07
N THR A 282 -0.31 -6.55 -0.45
CA THR A 282 -0.81 -6.70 0.93
C THR A 282 0.32 -6.69 1.96
N ASN A 283 1.58 -6.74 1.52
CA ASN A 283 2.75 -6.59 2.37
C ASN A 283 3.19 -5.11 2.38
N THR A 284 2.50 -4.29 3.16
CA THR A 284 2.72 -2.84 3.21
C THR A 284 3.88 -2.43 4.11
N GLY A 285 4.22 -3.25 5.11
CA GLY A 285 5.12 -2.91 6.20
C GLY A 285 4.49 -1.99 7.26
N GLU A 286 3.18 -1.70 7.15
CA GLU A 286 2.44 -0.80 8.02
C GLU A 286 1.28 -1.53 8.69
N SER A 287 1.28 -1.62 10.02
CA SER A 287 0.31 -2.42 10.79
C SER A 287 -1.14 -1.96 10.66
N THR A 288 -1.37 -0.71 10.28
CA THR A 288 -2.70 -0.12 10.11
C THR A 288 -3.14 -0.02 8.65
N VAL A 289 -2.32 -0.52 7.71
CA VAL A 289 -2.59 -0.47 6.26
C VAL A 289 -2.64 -1.88 5.72
N ASP A 290 -3.82 -2.33 5.32
CA ASP A 290 -4.04 -3.67 4.77
C ASP A 290 -3.44 -3.84 3.36
N ALA A 291 -3.46 -2.78 2.56
CA ALA A 291 -2.94 -2.86 1.20
C ALA A 291 -2.57 -1.50 0.61
N PHE A 292 -1.57 -1.52 -0.28
CA PHE A 292 -1.40 -0.57 -1.35
C PHE A 292 -2.05 -1.16 -2.60
N VAL A 293 -2.84 -0.37 -3.30
CA VAL A 293 -3.60 -0.83 -4.47
C VAL A 293 -3.47 0.16 -5.64
N TRP A 294 -3.84 -0.27 -6.81
CA TRP A 294 -4.09 0.59 -7.96
C TRP A 294 -5.58 0.58 -8.27
N ALA A 295 -6.34 1.30 -7.44
CA ALA A 295 -7.79 1.40 -7.58
C ALA A 295 -8.16 2.19 -8.84
N LYS A 296 -7.52 3.35 -9.08
CA LYS A 296 -7.59 4.04 -10.37
C LYS A 296 -6.58 3.41 -11.31
N PRO A 297 -6.98 2.75 -12.39
CA PRO A 297 -6.04 2.17 -13.35
C PRO A 297 -5.17 3.26 -13.99
N PRO A 298 -3.81 3.15 -13.94
CA PRO A 298 -2.94 4.12 -14.57
C PRO A 298 -3.16 4.22 -16.07
N GLY A 299 -3.41 5.43 -16.54
CA GLY A 299 -3.74 5.72 -17.95
C GLY A 299 -5.24 5.86 -18.23
N GLU A 300 -6.14 5.55 -17.28
CA GLU A 300 -7.55 5.89 -17.42
C GLU A 300 -7.78 7.35 -17.01
N ALA A 301 -8.30 8.15 -17.93
CA ALA A 301 -8.51 9.58 -17.76
C ALA A 301 -9.47 9.93 -16.60
N ASP A 302 -9.31 11.15 -16.06
CA ASP A 302 -10.19 11.69 -15.01
C ASP A 302 -11.36 12.50 -15.60
N GLY A 303 -11.30 12.82 -16.88
CA GLY A 303 -12.32 13.61 -17.58
C GLY A 303 -11.77 14.80 -18.37
N CYS A 304 -10.49 15.15 -18.23
CA CYS A 304 -9.84 16.25 -18.94
C CYS A 304 -9.19 15.81 -20.25
N ALA A 305 -8.40 14.74 -20.22
CA ALA A 305 -7.73 14.22 -21.41
C ALA A 305 -8.68 13.38 -22.31
N ALA A 306 -9.66 12.73 -21.72
CA ALA A 306 -10.73 11.98 -22.36
C ALA A 306 -11.90 11.82 -21.38
N ALA A 307 -13.02 11.23 -21.81
CA ALA A 307 -14.10 10.88 -20.89
C ALA A 307 -13.57 10.04 -19.71
N ALA A 308 -14.06 10.33 -18.50
CA ALA A 308 -13.61 9.67 -17.26
C ALA A 308 -13.66 8.13 -17.41
N GLY A 309 -12.57 7.47 -17.02
CA GLY A 309 -12.41 6.02 -17.13
C GLY A 309 -11.97 5.51 -18.50
N THR A 310 -11.77 6.37 -19.51
CA THR A 310 -11.24 5.97 -20.82
C THR A 310 -9.72 5.78 -20.75
N PHE A 311 -9.23 4.65 -21.21
CA PHE A 311 -7.78 4.41 -21.29
C PHE A 311 -7.13 5.25 -22.39
N VAL A 312 -6.14 6.07 -22.00
CA VAL A 312 -5.36 6.96 -22.87
C VAL A 312 -3.89 6.49 -22.80
N PRO A 313 -3.34 5.92 -23.89
CA PRO A 313 -1.99 5.34 -23.87
C PRO A 313 -0.90 6.38 -23.55
N ASP A 314 -1.08 7.65 -23.91
CA ASP A 314 -0.13 8.71 -23.57
C ASP A 314 -0.10 8.99 -22.07
N LEU A 315 -1.24 9.02 -21.38
CA LEU A 315 -1.29 9.15 -19.92
C LEU A 315 -0.59 7.96 -19.26
N ALA A 316 -0.87 6.73 -19.70
CA ALA A 316 -0.22 5.53 -19.19
C ALA A 316 1.30 5.59 -19.38
N TYR A 317 1.75 5.93 -20.59
CA TYR A 317 3.16 6.03 -20.91
C TYR A 317 3.87 7.10 -20.06
N GLN A 318 3.29 8.29 -19.92
CA GLN A 318 3.87 9.35 -19.11
C GLN A 318 3.96 8.96 -17.63
N LEU A 319 2.91 8.38 -17.04
CA LEU A 319 2.94 7.86 -15.67
C LEU A 319 4.05 6.81 -15.49
N ALA A 320 4.25 5.95 -16.49
CA ALA A 320 5.26 4.89 -16.44
C ALA A 320 6.69 5.44 -16.53
N ILE A 321 6.99 6.33 -17.47
CA ILE A 321 8.36 6.85 -17.66
C ILE A 321 8.78 7.82 -16.54
N ASN A 322 7.85 8.58 -15.99
CA ASN A 322 8.10 9.51 -14.90
C ASN A 322 8.44 8.81 -13.58
N ALA A 323 8.13 7.53 -13.42
CA ALA A 323 8.46 6.74 -12.23
C ALA A 323 9.94 6.31 -12.13
N GLY A 324 10.81 6.85 -12.97
CA GLY A 324 12.24 6.49 -13.00
C GLY A 324 12.50 5.06 -13.53
N PRO A 325 13.73 4.58 -13.49
CA PRO A 325 14.07 3.22 -13.96
C PRO A 325 13.36 2.14 -13.12
N LEU A 326 13.02 1.02 -13.75
CA LEU A 326 12.60 -0.17 -13.01
C LEU A 326 13.74 -0.58 -12.07
N PRO A 327 13.48 -0.95 -10.80
CA PRO A 327 14.48 -1.66 -10.02
C PRO A 327 14.87 -2.90 -10.84
N SER A 328 16.18 -3.06 -11.10
CA SER A 328 16.68 -4.27 -11.77
C SER A 328 16.15 -5.48 -11.01
N GLN A 329 15.29 -6.27 -11.63
CA GLN A 329 14.95 -7.57 -11.10
C GLN A 329 16.24 -8.37 -11.14
N THR A 330 16.89 -8.53 -10.00
CA THR A 330 17.87 -9.60 -9.82
C THR A 330 17.12 -10.88 -10.17
N ALA A 331 17.49 -11.49 -11.27
CA ALA A 331 16.92 -12.75 -11.71
C ALA A 331 16.86 -13.68 -10.49
N SER A 332 15.66 -14.16 -10.18
CA SER A 332 15.48 -15.23 -9.18
C SER A 332 16.44 -16.35 -9.59
N PRO A 333 17.28 -16.87 -8.70
CA PRO A 333 18.21 -17.92 -9.07
C PRO A 333 17.39 -19.09 -9.60
N THR A 334 17.57 -19.40 -10.88
CA THR A 334 17.09 -20.63 -11.48
C THR A 334 17.58 -21.78 -10.60
N PRO A 335 16.72 -22.73 -10.19
CA PRO A 335 17.20 -23.88 -9.40
C PRO A 335 18.27 -24.59 -10.21
N SER A 336 19.53 -24.48 -9.73
CA SER A 336 20.67 -25.16 -10.30
C SER A 336 20.47 -26.66 -10.09
N ALA A 337 20.46 -27.38 -11.20
CA ALA A 337 20.49 -28.83 -11.16
C ALA A 337 21.70 -29.30 -10.32
N SER A 338 21.44 -30.19 -9.38
CA SER A 338 22.45 -30.81 -8.49
C SER A 338 23.58 -31.42 -9.32
N PRO A 339 24.84 -31.05 -9.12
CA PRO A 339 25.93 -31.71 -9.84
C PRO A 339 26.23 -33.09 -9.21
N THR A 340 26.34 -34.07 -10.07
CA THR A 340 26.87 -35.41 -9.80
C THR A 340 28.30 -35.28 -9.28
N PRO A 341 28.72 -36.02 -8.22
CA PRO A 341 30.07 -35.92 -7.66
C PRO A 341 31.13 -36.50 -8.61
N THR A 342 32.08 -35.65 -9.01
CA THR A 342 33.32 -36.08 -9.68
C THR A 342 34.45 -36.14 -8.67
N PRO A 343 35.36 -37.11 -8.71
CA PRO A 343 36.36 -37.35 -7.68
C PRO A 343 37.46 -36.26 -7.67
N THR A 344 37.84 -35.92 -6.43
CA THR A 344 38.85 -34.91 -6.06
C THR A 344 40.26 -35.27 -6.50
N PRO A 345 41.02 -34.35 -7.08
CA PRO A 345 42.49 -34.41 -7.02
C PRO A 345 43.00 -33.58 -5.83
N THR A 346 43.84 -34.19 -5.06
CA THR A 346 44.60 -33.59 -3.96
C THR A 346 45.54 -32.50 -4.47
N SER A 347 45.41 -31.27 -3.97
CA SER A 347 46.33 -30.17 -4.26
C SER A 347 46.95 -29.62 -2.96
N THR A 348 48.26 -29.44 -3.04
CA THR A 348 49.22 -28.89 -2.08
C THR A 348 48.85 -27.44 -1.67
N PRO A 349 49.04 -27.03 -0.41
CA PRO A 349 48.69 -25.71 0.06
C PRO A 349 49.66 -24.63 -0.44
N THR A 350 49.09 -23.62 -1.11
CA THR A 350 49.78 -22.36 -1.38
C THR A 350 49.42 -21.35 -0.26
N PRO A 351 50.37 -20.54 0.24
CA PRO A 351 50.11 -19.67 1.39
C PRO A 351 49.13 -18.52 1.03
N THR A 352 48.12 -18.41 1.85
CA THR A 352 47.11 -17.36 1.85
C THR A 352 47.74 -16.01 2.22
N PRO A 353 47.50 -14.90 1.48
CA PRO A 353 47.82 -13.59 2.00
C PRO A 353 46.85 -13.21 3.12
N THR A 354 47.40 -12.87 4.26
CA THR A 354 46.72 -12.36 5.45
C THR A 354 45.93 -11.09 5.10
N PRO A 355 44.64 -10.99 5.36
CA PRO A 355 43.93 -9.72 5.24
C PRO A 355 44.40 -8.81 6.36
N THR A 356 44.98 -7.69 5.99
CA THR A 356 45.33 -6.61 6.91
C THR A 356 44.06 -6.03 7.48
N ARG A 357 43.78 -6.36 8.73
CA ARG A 357 42.67 -5.80 9.52
C ARG A 357 43.00 -4.34 9.79
N SER A 358 42.35 -3.44 9.05
CA SER A 358 42.31 -2.02 9.42
C SER A 358 41.42 -1.90 10.66
N THR A 359 42.04 -1.79 11.82
CA THR A 359 41.37 -1.46 13.08
C THR A 359 41.23 0.05 13.16
N ASN A 360 40.16 0.58 12.54
CA ASN A 360 39.61 1.84 13.03
C ASN A 360 38.64 1.53 14.17
N PRO A 361 38.71 2.25 15.31
CA PRO A 361 37.75 2.06 16.41
C PRO A 361 36.36 2.33 15.86
N GLY A 362 35.44 1.37 16.00
CA GLY A 362 34.12 1.39 15.38
C GLY A 362 33.36 2.66 15.71
N SER A 363 32.96 3.40 14.69
CA SER A 363 31.94 4.42 14.80
C SER A 363 30.64 3.74 15.25
N GLY A 364 29.96 4.29 16.27
CA GLY A 364 28.71 3.75 16.80
C GLY A 364 27.53 3.79 15.79
N CYS A 365 27.79 4.21 14.53
CA CYS A 365 26.80 4.28 13.46
C CYS A 365 27.44 4.09 12.07
N GLY A 366 26.63 3.60 11.14
CA GLY A 366 26.91 3.60 9.70
C GLY A 366 25.89 4.45 8.96
N VAL A 367 26.30 5.14 7.89
CA VAL A 367 25.36 5.90 7.05
C VAL A 367 25.56 5.53 5.60
N GLN A 368 24.44 5.22 4.94
CA GLN A 368 24.36 5.07 3.49
C GLN A 368 23.61 6.26 2.91
N TYR A 369 24.24 7.03 2.05
CA TYR A 369 23.64 8.12 1.28
C TYR A 369 23.46 7.67 -0.16
N LYS A 370 22.23 7.75 -0.68
CA LYS A 370 21.89 7.33 -2.03
C LYS A 370 21.10 8.44 -2.72
N ILE A 371 21.57 8.91 -3.87
CA ILE A 371 20.75 9.72 -4.77
C ILE A 371 19.80 8.79 -5.49
N ASP A 372 18.49 8.98 -5.29
CA ASP A 372 17.44 8.15 -5.87
C ASP A 372 17.03 8.63 -7.25
N SER A 373 17.01 9.95 -7.46
CA SER A 373 16.70 10.58 -8.75
C SER A 373 17.41 11.92 -8.85
N GLN A 374 17.84 12.31 -10.06
CA GLN A 374 18.48 13.58 -10.33
C GLN A 374 18.04 14.14 -11.67
N TRP A 375 17.79 15.46 -11.73
CA TRP A 375 17.43 16.23 -12.93
C TRP A 375 18.24 17.54 -12.98
N ASN A 376 18.01 18.38 -13.99
CA ASN A 376 18.87 19.54 -14.30
C ASN A 376 19.21 20.45 -13.11
N ASN A 377 18.27 20.66 -12.18
CA ASN A 377 18.43 21.59 -11.05
C ASN A 377 17.94 21.03 -9.72
N GLY A 378 17.75 19.72 -9.61
CA GLY A 378 17.27 19.09 -8.39
C GLY A 378 17.53 17.60 -8.33
N PHE A 379 17.39 17.04 -7.14
CA PHE A 379 17.53 15.59 -6.89
C PHE A 379 16.71 15.16 -5.67
N THR A 380 16.46 13.88 -5.56
CA THR A 380 16.01 13.23 -4.34
C THR A 380 17.10 12.29 -3.83
N ALA A 381 17.19 12.18 -2.51
CA ALA A 381 18.12 11.26 -1.87
C ALA A 381 17.46 10.56 -0.68
N THR A 382 17.86 9.30 -0.48
CA THR A 382 17.56 8.51 0.72
C THR A 382 18.84 8.35 1.54
N VAL A 383 18.70 8.57 2.84
CA VAL A 383 19.78 8.40 3.82
C VAL A 383 19.35 7.33 4.82
N THR A 384 20.10 6.22 4.88
CA THR A 384 19.88 5.14 5.82
C THR A 384 20.91 5.21 6.94
N ILE A 385 20.44 5.24 8.19
CA ILE A 385 21.26 5.25 9.41
C ILE A 385 21.20 3.84 10.00
N THR A 386 22.34 3.21 10.21
CA THR A 386 22.47 1.93 10.93
C THR A 386 23.13 2.19 12.28
N ASN A 387 22.42 1.89 13.37
CA ASN A 387 22.98 2.02 14.71
C ASN A 387 23.85 0.80 15.05
N ARG A 388 25.14 1.00 15.21
CA ARG A 388 26.12 -0.03 15.61
C ARG A 388 26.50 0.05 17.09
N GLY A 389 25.98 1.08 17.79
CA GLY A 389 26.19 1.32 19.21
C GLY A 389 25.00 0.86 20.07
N PRO A 390 24.91 1.34 21.31
CA PRO A 390 23.72 1.14 22.15
C PRO A 390 22.45 1.71 21.50
N ALA A 391 21.28 1.17 21.90
CA ALA A 391 19.99 1.66 21.38
C ALA A 391 19.86 3.19 21.55
N VAL A 392 19.42 3.86 20.48
CA VAL A 392 19.23 5.31 20.43
C VAL A 392 17.73 5.58 20.55
N ASN A 393 17.34 6.54 21.38
CA ASN A 393 15.97 7.04 21.50
C ASN A 393 15.98 8.58 21.32
N GLY A 394 15.61 9.01 20.13
CA GLY A 394 15.80 10.35 19.61
C GLY A 394 17.14 10.50 18.88
N TRP A 395 17.06 10.74 17.56
CA TRP A 395 18.26 10.92 16.75
C TRP A 395 18.25 12.25 15.98
N THR A 396 19.44 12.78 15.83
CA THR A 396 19.73 13.88 14.92
C THR A 396 20.96 13.51 14.10
N LEU A 397 20.79 13.40 12.78
CA LEU A 397 21.89 13.21 11.85
C LEU A 397 22.34 14.55 11.30
N THR A 398 23.64 14.84 11.36
CA THR A 398 24.22 16.05 10.80
C THR A 398 25.22 15.71 9.69
N PHE A 399 25.24 16.54 8.64
CA PHE A 399 26.17 16.47 7.53
C PHE A 399 26.33 17.84 6.85
N ALA A 400 27.26 17.97 5.94
CA ALA A 400 27.38 19.17 5.12
C ALA A 400 27.47 18.82 3.64
N PHE A 401 26.74 19.54 2.82
CA PHE A 401 26.85 19.44 1.37
C PHE A 401 28.19 20.04 0.91
N ALA A 402 28.79 19.43 -0.13
CA ALA A 402 30.04 19.93 -0.72
C ALA A 402 29.85 21.12 -1.67
N GLY A 403 28.61 21.38 -2.10
CA GLY A 403 28.25 22.42 -3.05
C GLY A 403 27.11 23.31 -2.55
N ASN A 404 26.29 23.76 -3.48
CA ASN A 404 25.16 24.66 -3.23
C ASN A 404 23.81 23.94 -3.14
N GLN A 405 23.83 22.68 -2.76
CA GLN A 405 22.61 21.92 -2.58
C GLN A 405 21.74 22.56 -1.48
N HIS A 406 20.44 22.67 -1.76
CA HIS A 406 19.47 23.25 -0.82
C HIS A 406 18.24 22.32 -0.71
N ILE A 407 17.97 21.81 0.50
CA ILE A 407 16.83 20.95 0.77
C ILE A 407 15.55 21.78 0.67
N THR A 408 14.65 21.33 -0.17
CA THR A 408 13.34 21.98 -0.39
C THR A 408 12.19 21.21 0.30
N ASN A 409 12.38 19.91 0.52
CA ASN A 409 11.42 19.05 1.22
C ASN A 409 12.15 17.89 1.87
N ALA A 410 11.67 17.39 3.03
CA ALA A 410 12.18 16.19 3.67
C ALA A 410 11.03 15.35 4.21
N TRP A 411 11.23 14.03 4.23
CA TRP A 411 10.26 13.06 4.77
C TRP A 411 10.96 12.05 5.67
N ASN A 412 10.21 11.49 6.64
CA ASN A 412 10.72 10.61 7.70
C ASN A 412 11.79 11.26 8.61
N GLY A 413 11.88 12.60 8.58
CA GLY A 413 12.77 13.40 9.41
C GLY A 413 12.54 14.88 9.17
N ALA A 414 12.77 15.70 10.17
CA ALA A 414 12.67 17.15 10.09
C ALA A 414 14.05 17.75 9.77
N ALA A 415 14.22 18.22 8.53
CA ALA A 415 15.46 18.83 8.07
C ALA A 415 15.50 20.32 8.39
N THR A 416 16.66 20.79 8.88
CA THR A 416 17.03 22.19 8.97
C THR A 416 18.35 22.39 8.28
N GLN A 417 18.48 23.48 7.50
CA GLN A 417 19.70 23.77 6.75
C GLN A 417 20.13 25.22 6.94
N THR A 418 21.43 25.43 7.22
CA THR A 418 22.05 26.75 7.29
C THR A 418 23.30 26.73 6.42
N GLY A 419 23.25 27.40 5.27
CA GLY A 419 24.30 27.29 4.25
C GLY A 419 24.42 25.84 3.75
N SER A 420 25.63 25.27 3.83
CA SER A 420 25.86 23.86 3.48
C SER A 420 25.58 22.89 4.63
N ALA A 421 25.48 23.33 5.86
CA ALA A 421 25.27 22.49 7.03
C ALA A 421 23.80 22.08 7.16
N VAL A 422 23.57 20.79 7.31
CA VAL A 422 22.25 20.16 7.44
C VAL A 422 22.17 19.40 8.75
N ALA A 423 21.05 19.56 9.46
CA ALA A 423 20.66 18.71 10.58
C ALA A 423 19.27 18.14 10.30
N VAL A 424 19.16 16.83 10.40
CA VAL A 424 17.86 16.11 10.26
C VAL A 424 17.56 15.40 11.55
N LYS A 425 16.46 15.81 12.19
CA LYS A 425 15.93 15.22 13.41
C LYS A 425 14.91 14.13 13.03
N ASP A 426 14.78 13.14 13.92
CA ASP A 426 13.77 12.09 13.79
C ASP A 426 12.34 12.64 13.60
N GLY A 427 11.48 11.86 12.99
CA GLY A 427 10.07 12.19 12.76
C GLY A 427 9.16 11.89 13.97
N GLY A 428 9.73 11.59 15.14
CA GLY A 428 9.01 11.18 16.35
C GLY A 428 8.71 9.67 16.36
N TRP A 429 8.01 9.17 15.37
CA TRP A 429 7.65 7.77 15.26
C TRP A 429 8.84 6.82 14.97
N ASN A 430 9.92 7.33 14.37
CA ASN A 430 11.16 6.60 14.07
C ASN A 430 12.33 7.01 14.98
N ALA A 431 12.05 7.62 16.11
CA ALA A 431 13.04 8.12 17.07
C ALA A 431 13.90 7.00 17.69
N SER A 432 13.36 5.79 17.80
CA SER A 432 14.05 4.65 18.42
C SER A 432 14.77 3.81 17.37
N ILE A 433 16.09 3.62 17.54
CA ILE A 433 16.92 2.73 16.70
C ILE A 433 17.64 1.76 17.64
N ALA A 434 17.19 0.50 17.66
CA ALA A 434 17.85 -0.53 18.45
C ALA A 434 19.27 -0.80 17.95
N THR A 435 20.11 -1.44 18.78
CA THR A 435 21.46 -1.88 18.39
C THR A 435 21.37 -2.82 17.18
N GLY A 436 22.10 -2.52 16.12
CA GLY A 436 22.10 -3.25 14.85
C GLY A 436 20.93 -2.91 13.91
N ALA A 437 19.94 -2.17 14.36
CA ALA A 437 18.80 -1.76 13.55
C ALA A 437 19.12 -0.53 12.69
N SER A 438 18.28 -0.29 11.67
CA SER A 438 18.40 0.85 10.77
C SER A 438 17.10 1.63 10.71
N THR A 439 17.21 2.94 10.45
CA THR A 439 16.12 3.82 10.06
C THR A 439 16.53 4.62 8.84
N SER A 440 15.57 5.18 8.11
CA SER A 440 15.87 6.02 6.95
C SER A 440 14.99 7.25 6.90
N PHE A 441 15.52 8.30 6.30
CA PHE A 441 14.78 9.48 5.88
C PHE A 441 15.17 9.82 4.44
N GLY A 442 14.37 10.64 3.79
CA GLY A 442 14.69 11.13 2.47
C GLY A 442 14.45 12.62 2.35
N PHE A 443 14.98 13.21 1.28
CA PHE A 443 14.74 14.61 0.97
C PHE A 443 14.82 14.89 -0.53
N GLN A 444 14.19 15.97 -0.92
CA GLN A 444 14.37 16.63 -2.21
C GLN A 444 15.18 17.88 -2.02
N ALA A 445 16.12 18.13 -2.91
CA ALA A 445 16.95 19.31 -2.89
C ALA A 445 17.18 19.88 -4.29
N THR A 446 17.42 21.17 -4.35
CA THR A 446 17.94 21.85 -5.56
C THR A 446 19.46 21.91 -5.54
N TYR A 447 20.07 22.02 -6.70
CA TYR A 447 21.49 22.26 -6.87
C TYR A 447 21.78 22.94 -8.23
N SER A 448 22.99 23.50 -8.37
CA SER A 448 23.52 23.91 -9.66
C SER A 448 25.02 23.49 -9.76
N GLY A 449 25.41 22.94 -10.91
CA GLY A 449 26.76 22.41 -11.11
C GLY A 449 26.89 20.95 -10.64
N ALA A 450 27.88 20.63 -9.82
CA ALA A 450 28.13 19.27 -9.34
C ALA A 450 27.22 18.91 -8.14
N ASN A 451 26.66 17.69 -8.15
CA ASN A 451 25.89 17.15 -7.05
C ASN A 451 26.68 16.01 -6.36
N ALA A 452 27.70 16.39 -5.59
CA ALA A 452 28.49 15.43 -4.83
C ALA A 452 27.76 15.03 -3.51
N ALA A 453 27.89 13.75 -3.14
CA ALA A 453 27.40 13.28 -1.84
C ALA A 453 28.18 13.94 -0.68
N PRO A 454 27.57 14.13 0.49
CA PRO A 454 28.27 14.53 1.70
C PRO A 454 29.38 13.56 2.07
N ALA A 455 30.55 14.10 2.47
CA ALA A 455 31.71 13.28 2.77
C ALA A 455 31.69 12.65 4.16
N THR A 456 30.98 13.26 5.11
CA THR A 456 30.94 12.82 6.52
C THR A 456 29.55 13.00 7.11
N PHE A 457 29.21 12.11 8.04
CA PHE A 457 27.95 12.14 8.78
C PHE A 457 28.24 11.99 10.27
N SER A 458 27.37 12.58 11.11
CA SER A 458 27.43 12.44 12.56
C SER A 458 26.03 12.20 13.14
N LEU A 459 25.88 11.16 13.94
CA LEU A 459 24.65 10.81 14.65
C LEU A 459 24.78 11.24 16.10
N ASN A 460 23.91 12.13 16.55
CA ASN A 460 23.92 12.70 17.92
C ASN A 460 25.32 13.19 18.36
N GLY A 461 26.05 13.80 17.42
CA GLY A 461 27.41 14.30 17.66
C GLY A 461 28.54 13.26 17.53
N THR A 462 28.22 11.99 17.30
CA THR A 462 29.23 10.93 17.08
C THR A 462 29.40 10.67 15.58
N GLY A 463 30.64 10.70 15.08
CA GLY A 463 30.92 10.43 13.68
C GLY A 463 30.51 9.03 13.25
N CYS A 464 29.85 8.92 12.07
CA CYS A 464 29.47 7.66 11.44
C CYS A 464 30.49 7.24 10.36
N SER A 465 30.54 5.92 10.08
CA SER A 465 31.36 5.33 9.00
C SER A 465 30.50 4.98 7.79
#